data_813860021d1c35c1caf6f0c1b12e1786
#
_entry.id   813860021d1c35c1caf6f0c1b12e1786
#
_cell.length_a   1.000
_cell.length_b   1.000
_cell.length_c   1.000
_cell.angle_alpha   90.00
_cell.angle_beta   90.00
_cell.angle_gamma   90.00
#
_symmetry.space_group_name_H-M   'P 1'
#
loop_
_entity.id
_entity.type
_entity.pdbx_description
1 polymer ?
#
loop_
_entity_poly.entity_id
_entity_poly.type
_entity_poly.pdbx_seq_one_letter_code
_entity_poly.pdbx_strand_id
1 'polypeptide(L)'
;AGPGCGSCVKVLTQLVNDELAASGVAVDTGLCGCFAHTRQELYEIVLALRITSYQELLDSHGRPEARGGDGCEICKPAVASIIASLAPAIGADGHVLDGEQAALQDTNDHFLANMQRNGSYSVVPRVPGGEISPEKLIVIGEVARDFGLYTKITGGQRIDMFGARVEQLPAIWARLVEAGFESGHAYGKALRTVKSCVGSTWCRYGVQDSVRMAIDLELRYRGLRSPHKLKAAVSGCARECAEARGKDFGVIATASGWNLYVGGNGGATPRHADLLAQDLSDAELVRLIDRFLMFYIRTADRLERTSTWLERLDGGLDHLRDVVVHDSLGICDELERLMAAHVAAYRDEWAETLKDPEKLRRFVSFVNAPEAPDPSVRFVPERDQHKPDLTVLAGPEIPVRTLEGSAS
;
A
#
# COMPACT_ATOMS: atom_id res chain seq x y z
N ALA A 1 15.59 14.62 16.98
CA ALA A 1 15.29 14.71 15.55
C ALA A 1 15.97 13.54 14.86
N GLY A 2 15.21 12.58 14.39
CA GLY A 2 15.74 11.44 13.62
C GLY A 2 15.98 11.82 12.16
N PRO A 3 16.75 11.03 11.41
CA PRO A 3 16.87 11.22 9.96
C PRO A 3 15.48 11.16 9.34
N GLY A 4 15.19 12.01 8.36
CA GLY A 4 13.85 12.18 7.75
C GLY A 4 13.15 10.93 7.19
N CYS A 5 13.72 9.73 7.31
CA CYS A 5 13.13 8.46 6.93
C CYS A 5 12.08 7.92 7.93
N GLY A 6 11.94 8.51 9.13
CA GLY A 6 10.97 8.10 10.15
C GLY A 6 11.25 6.76 10.87
N SER A 7 12.27 6.01 10.48
CA SER A 7 12.54 4.66 11.01
C SER A 7 12.78 4.61 12.53
N CYS A 8 13.32 5.68 13.11
CA CYS A 8 13.62 5.75 14.54
C CYS A 8 12.47 6.30 15.40
N VAL A 9 11.46 6.93 14.79
CA VAL A 9 10.39 7.63 15.53
C VAL A 9 9.61 6.64 16.41
N LYS A 10 9.28 5.48 15.88
CA LYS A 10 8.50 4.46 16.60
C LYS A 10 9.24 3.95 17.85
N VAL A 11 10.55 3.68 17.72
CA VAL A 11 11.40 3.23 18.84
C VAL A 11 11.53 4.31 19.89
N LEU A 12 11.75 5.56 19.49
CA LEU A 12 11.84 6.69 20.41
C LEU A 12 10.52 6.94 21.14
N THR A 13 9.39 6.88 20.44
CA THR A 13 8.07 7.01 21.05
C THR A 13 7.81 5.90 22.07
N GLN A 14 8.17 4.65 21.74
CA GLN A 14 8.01 3.53 22.65
C GLN A 14 8.85 3.73 23.92
N LEU A 15 10.15 4.07 23.78
CA LEU A 15 11.02 4.34 24.93
C LEU A 15 10.49 5.45 25.83
N VAL A 16 9.96 6.54 25.24
CA VAL A 16 9.36 7.62 26.00
C VAL A 16 8.11 7.17 26.73
N ASN A 17 7.26 6.42 26.07
CA ASN A 17 6.02 5.89 26.67
C ASN A 17 6.32 4.90 27.81
N ASP A 18 7.31 4.03 27.64
CA ASP A 18 7.73 3.08 28.67
C ASP A 18 8.27 3.81 29.91
N GLU A 19 9.06 4.87 29.73
CA GLU A 19 9.59 5.68 30.81
C GLU A 19 8.47 6.47 31.53
N LEU A 20 7.54 7.04 30.78
CA LEU A 20 6.37 7.74 31.35
C LEU A 20 5.51 6.76 32.17
N ALA A 21 5.23 5.57 31.65
CA ALA A 21 4.48 4.54 32.34
C ALA A 21 5.20 4.09 33.63
N ALA A 22 6.52 3.87 33.56
CA ALA A 22 7.35 3.53 34.71
C ALA A 22 7.35 4.64 35.79
N SER A 23 7.20 5.90 35.38
CA SER A 23 7.08 7.06 36.24
C SER A 23 5.67 7.31 36.80
N GLY A 24 4.69 6.44 36.47
CA GLY A 24 3.30 6.56 36.91
C GLY A 24 2.49 7.61 36.15
N VAL A 25 3.01 8.12 35.03
CA VAL A 25 2.31 9.09 34.18
C VAL A 25 1.41 8.31 33.21
N ALA A 26 0.14 8.68 33.13
CA ALA A 26 -0.79 8.09 32.17
C ALA A 26 -0.34 8.44 30.74
N VAL A 27 -0.10 7.41 29.92
CA VAL A 27 0.24 7.57 28.50
C VAL A 27 -1.06 7.68 27.71
N ASP A 28 -1.19 8.73 26.89
CA ASP A 28 -2.30 8.86 25.95
C ASP A 28 -2.10 7.88 24.79
N THR A 29 -2.93 6.86 24.70
CA THR A 29 -2.92 5.84 23.65
C THR A 29 -3.82 6.19 22.47
N GLY A 30 -4.49 7.35 22.51
CA GLY A 30 -5.35 7.83 21.43
C GLY A 30 -4.60 8.00 20.11
N LEU A 31 -5.36 7.98 19.00
CA LEU A 31 -4.80 8.12 17.65
C LEU A 31 -3.99 9.42 17.49
N CYS A 32 -4.50 10.51 18.09
CA CYS A 32 -3.88 11.85 18.06
C CYS A 32 -4.59 12.81 19.03
N GLY A 33 -4.16 14.08 19.05
CA GLY A 33 -4.85 15.11 19.85
C GLY A 33 -6.32 15.35 19.51
N CYS A 34 -6.81 14.90 18.35
CA CYS A 34 -8.22 15.02 17.97
C CYS A 34 -9.08 13.86 18.47
N PHE A 35 -8.51 12.67 18.66
CA PHE A 35 -9.22 11.45 19.08
C PHE A 35 -8.54 10.82 20.29
N ALA A 36 -9.32 10.55 21.34
CA ALA A 36 -8.87 9.74 22.48
C ALA A 36 -8.87 8.24 22.17
N HIS A 37 -9.58 7.84 21.14
CA HIS A 37 -9.69 6.45 20.68
C HIS A 37 -8.45 6.03 19.90
N THR A 38 -8.05 4.77 20.07
CA THR A 38 -7.05 4.12 19.22
C THR A 38 -7.59 3.92 17.79
N ARG A 39 -6.72 3.59 16.83
CA ARG A 39 -7.16 3.27 15.47
C ARG A 39 -8.13 2.08 15.45
N GLN A 40 -7.86 1.05 16.26
CA GLN A 40 -8.74 -0.11 16.36
C GLN A 40 -10.13 0.27 16.88
N GLU A 41 -10.22 1.04 17.95
CA GLU A 41 -11.51 1.50 18.49
C GLU A 41 -12.27 2.35 17.48
N LEU A 42 -11.60 3.23 16.72
CA LEU A 42 -12.22 3.98 15.63
C LEU A 42 -12.72 3.07 14.51
N TYR A 43 -11.99 1.99 14.19
CA TYR A 43 -12.46 1.01 13.22
C TYR A 43 -13.76 0.34 13.68
N GLU A 44 -13.83 -0.08 14.95
CA GLU A 44 -15.04 -0.69 15.53
C GLU A 44 -16.23 0.29 15.54
N ILE A 45 -15.99 1.55 15.91
CA ILE A 45 -17.01 2.61 15.91
C ILE A 45 -17.56 2.83 14.49
N VAL A 46 -16.68 2.98 13.50
CA VAL A 46 -17.06 3.16 12.09
C VAL A 46 -17.89 1.98 11.58
N LEU A 47 -17.45 0.75 11.87
CA LEU A 47 -18.15 -0.45 11.46
C LEU A 47 -19.53 -0.58 12.12
N ALA A 48 -19.59 -0.39 13.45
CA ALA A 48 -20.83 -0.57 14.23
C ALA A 48 -21.90 0.50 13.91
N LEU A 49 -21.45 1.76 13.77
CA LEU A 49 -22.35 2.90 13.55
C LEU A 49 -22.52 3.22 12.06
N ARG A 50 -21.79 2.54 11.15
CA ARG A 50 -21.79 2.77 9.70
C ARG A 50 -21.50 4.22 9.32
N ILE A 51 -20.53 4.84 10.01
CA ILE A 51 -20.12 6.22 9.74
C ILE A 51 -19.42 6.28 8.39
N THR A 52 -19.87 7.14 7.50
CA THR A 52 -19.40 7.24 6.12
C THR A 52 -18.54 8.46 5.83
N SER A 53 -18.47 9.42 6.75
CA SER A 53 -17.68 10.64 6.57
C SER A 53 -16.71 10.89 7.72
N TYR A 54 -15.58 11.54 7.39
CA TYR A 54 -14.58 11.96 8.38
C TYR A 54 -15.17 12.95 9.39
N GLN A 55 -15.97 13.93 8.90
CA GLN A 55 -16.52 14.98 9.74
C GLN A 55 -17.53 14.40 10.74
N GLU A 56 -18.38 13.50 10.30
CA GLU A 56 -19.33 12.82 11.20
C GLU A 56 -18.60 12.08 12.33
N LEU A 57 -17.51 11.39 12.03
CA LEU A 57 -16.71 10.70 13.05
C LEU A 57 -16.03 11.71 14.00
N LEU A 58 -15.48 12.80 13.48
CA LEU A 58 -14.84 13.82 14.30
C LEU A 58 -15.83 14.53 15.23
N ASP A 59 -17.00 14.88 14.73
CA ASP A 59 -18.01 15.61 15.50
C ASP A 59 -18.67 14.75 16.57
N SER A 60 -18.85 13.46 16.31
CA SER A 60 -19.49 12.53 17.24
C SER A 60 -18.53 11.92 18.26
N HIS A 61 -17.31 11.56 17.84
CA HIS A 61 -16.35 10.77 18.64
C HIS A 61 -14.98 11.48 18.83
N GLY A 62 -14.79 12.66 18.25
CA GLY A 62 -13.60 13.48 18.52
C GLY A 62 -13.58 14.01 19.96
N ARG A 63 -12.40 14.40 20.43
CA ARG A 63 -12.27 15.16 21.68
C ARG A 63 -13.09 16.45 21.58
N PRO A 64 -13.69 16.93 22.68
CA PRO A 64 -14.56 18.11 22.65
C PRO A 64 -13.93 19.31 21.93
N GLU A 65 -12.63 19.52 22.08
CA GLU A 65 -11.87 20.64 21.51
C GLU A 65 -11.65 20.50 19.99
N ALA A 66 -11.80 19.30 19.45
CA ALA A 66 -11.58 19.01 18.03
C ALA A 66 -12.88 18.99 17.20
N ARG A 67 -14.03 18.90 17.87
CA ARG A 67 -15.34 18.84 17.20
C ARG A 67 -15.65 20.14 16.47
N GLY A 68 -16.23 20.04 15.27
CA GLY A 68 -16.49 21.19 14.40
C GLY A 68 -15.23 21.78 13.75
N GLY A 69 -14.06 21.22 14.00
CA GLY A 69 -12.80 21.63 13.39
C GLY A 69 -12.41 20.75 12.19
N ASP A 70 -11.24 21.08 11.61
CA ASP A 70 -10.74 20.37 10.42
C ASP A 70 -9.95 19.09 10.75
N GLY A 71 -9.70 18.79 12.04
CA GLY A 71 -8.83 17.68 12.45
C GLY A 71 -7.34 17.95 12.19
N CYS A 72 -6.54 16.88 12.09
CA CYS A 72 -5.08 16.99 11.91
C CYS A 72 -4.53 16.01 10.87
N GLU A 73 -3.27 16.23 10.49
CA GLU A 73 -2.53 15.41 9.50
C GLU A 73 -2.32 13.94 9.93
N ILE A 74 -2.66 13.59 11.16
CA ILE A 74 -2.60 12.21 11.67
C ILE A 74 -3.94 11.51 11.49
N CYS A 75 -5.04 12.11 11.97
CA CYS A 75 -6.35 11.46 11.94
C CYS A 75 -6.98 11.43 10.54
N LYS A 76 -6.82 12.48 9.75
CA LYS A 76 -7.37 12.52 8.39
C LYS A 76 -7.02 11.29 7.56
N PRO A 77 -5.73 10.98 7.29
CA PRO A 77 -5.37 9.80 6.50
C PRO A 77 -5.64 8.47 7.21
N ALA A 78 -5.69 8.45 8.55
CA ALA A 78 -5.98 7.23 9.29
C ALA A 78 -7.47 6.88 9.20
N VAL A 79 -8.35 7.85 9.42
CA VAL A 79 -9.81 7.68 9.30
C VAL A 79 -10.19 7.42 7.85
N ALA A 80 -9.59 8.12 6.90
CA ALA A 80 -9.77 7.87 5.48
C ALA A 80 -9.48 6.40 5.12
N SER A 81 -8.37 5.87 5.62
CA SER A 81 -8.01 4.45 5.41
C SER A 81 -9.01 3.49 6.06
N ILE A 82 -9.54 3.81 7.25
CA ILE A 82 -10.54 3.00 7.93
C ILE A 82 -11.83 2.95 7.11
N ILE A 83 -12.41 4.12 6.80
CA ILE A 83 -13.67 4.20 6.05
C ILE A 83 -13.52 3.53 4.68
N ALA A 84 -12.40 3.77 3.96
CA ALA A 84 -12.16 3.15 2.66
C ALA A 84 -12.05 1.61 2.73
N SER A 85 -11.46 1.06 3.81
CA SER A 85 -11.41 -0.40 4.00
C SER A 85 -12.78 -1.00 4.31
N LEU A 86 -13.68 -0.22 4.90
CA LEU A 86 -15.03 -0.62 5.28
C LEU A 86 -16.11 -0.20 4.28
N ALA A 87 -15.80 0.68 3.33
CA ALA A 87 -16.76 1.31 2.43
C ALA A 87 -17.82 0.34 1.84
N PRO A 88 -17.44 -0.84 1.31
CA PRO A 88 -18.44 -1.77 0.78
C PRO A 88 -19.37 -2.35 1.85
N ALA A 89 -18.92 -2.45 3.09
CA ALA A 89 -19.68 -3.04 4.20
C ALA A 89 -20.63 -2.02 4.86
N ILE A 90 -20.25 -0.75 4.89
CA ILE A 90 -21.03 0.33 5.52
C ILE A 90 -21.92 1.08 4.53
N GLY A 91 -21.81 0.79 3.22
CA GLY A 91 -22.59 1.46 2.19
C GLY A 91 -22.07 2.84 1.81
N ALA A 92 -20.76 3.08 1.99
CA ALA A 92 -20.10 4.30 1.53
C ALA A 92 -19.73 4.21 0.06
N ASP A 93 -19.93 5.28 -0.71
CA ASP A 93 -19.70 5.33 -2.17
C ASP A 93 -18.20 5.45 -2.55
N GLY A 94 -17.29 5.05 -1.68
CA GLY A 94 -15.85 5.13 -1.92
C GLY A 94 -15.25 6.52 -1.78
N HIS A 95 -16.05 7.56 -1.58
CA HIS A 95 -15.60 8.92 -1.28
C HIS A 95 -15.44 9.07 0.24
N VAL A 96 -14.24 8.85 0.71
CA VAL A 96 -13.92 8.79 2.13
C VAL A 96 -13.87 10.16 2.80
N LEU A 97 -13.63 11.18 2.01
CA LEU A 97 -13.50 12.56 2.46
C LEU A 97 -14.21 13.47 1.46
N ASP A 98 -14.95 14.42 1.97
CA ASP A 98 -15.65 15.39 1.15
C ASP A 98 -14.70 16.34 0.43
N GLY A 99 -15.01 16.66 -0.82
CA GLY A 99 -14.37 17.70 -1.61
C GLY A 99 -12.89 17.51 -1.89
N GLU A 100 -12.14 18.59 -1.89
CA GLU A 100 -10.73 18.65 -2.29
C GLU A 100 -9.79 17.84 -1.35
N GLN A 101 -10.19 17.66 -0.10
CA GLN A 101 -9.37 16.96 0.89
C GLN A 101 -9.29 15.44 0.66
N ALA A 102 -10.29 14.85 0.02
CA ALA A 102 -10.32 13.42 -0.28
C ALA A 102 -9.09 12.97 -1.09
N ALA A 103 -8.72 13.78 -2.06
CA ALA A 103 -7.60 13.49 -2.96
C ALA A 103 -6.23 13.60 -2.28
N LEU A 104 -6.08 14.46 -1.28
CA LEU A 104 -4.80 14.73 -0.61
C LEU A 104 -4.50 13.75 0.53
N GLN A 105 -5.49 13.03 1.04
CA GLN A 105 -5.35 12.26 2.26
C GLN A 105 -5.42 10.75 2.06
N ASP A 106 -6.06 10.32 1.00
CA ASP A 106 -6.02 8.93 0.58
C ASP A 106 -4.89 8.72 -0.42
N THR A 107 -3.82 8.10 0.02
CA THR A 107 -2.64 7.81 -0.80
C THR A 107 -2.74 6.47 -1.52
N ASN A 108 -3.89 5.80 -1.46
CA ASN A 108 -4.01 4.50 -2.09
C ASN A 108 -4.33 4.65 -3.56
N ASP A 109 -3.29 4.54 -4.35
CA ASP A 109 -3.28 4.64 -5.81
C ASP A 109 -3.76 5.97 -6.40
N HIS A 110 -4.00 6.96 -5.58
CA HIS A 110 -4.15 8.32 -6.07
C HIS A 110 -2.88 8.73 -6.82
N PHE A 111 -3.01 9.36 -8.00
CA PHE A 111 -1.84 9.67 -8.85
C PHE A 111 -0.74 10.45 -8.14
N LEU A 112 -1.07 11.26 -7.13
CA LEU A 112 -0.09 11.98 -6.31
C LEU A 112 0.84 11.05 -5.52
N ALA A 113 0.40 9.83 -5.17
CA ALA A 113 1.27 8.85 -4.51
C ALA A 113 2.39 8.36 -5.44
N ASN A 114 2.22 8.51 -6.74
CA ASN A 114 3.19 8.13 -7.76
C ASN A 114 4.13 9.28 -8.18
N MET A 115 4.04 10.45 -7.54
CA MET A 115 4.92 11.58 -7.80
C MET A 115 6.37 11.23 -7.46
N GLN A 116 7.27 11.55 -8.37
CA GLN A 116 8.71 11.32 -8.25
C GLN A 116 9.42 12.58 -7.78
N ARG A 117 10.70 12.45 -7.43
CA ARG A 117 11.51 13.52 -6.84
C ARG A 117 11.55 14.82 -7.67
N ASN A 118 11.45 14.73 -8.98
CA ASN A 118 11.49 15.88 -9.90
C ASN A 118 10.10 16.42 -10.27
N GLY A 119 9.03 15.97 -9.61
CA GLY A 119 7.66 16.37 -9.93
C GLY A 119 7.01 15.60 -11.10
N SER A 120 7.75 14.69 -11.78
CA SER A 120 7.14 13.75 -12.72
C SER A 120 6.48 12.58 -11.97
N TYR A 121 5.82 11.70 -12.70
CA TYR A 121 5.07 10.58 -12.14
C TYR A 121 5.58 9.24 -12.65
N SER A 122 5.44 8.21 -11.84
CA SER A 122 5.56 6.82 -12.29
C SER A 122 4.19 6.28 -12.69
N VAL A 123 4.21 5.41 -13.69
CA VAL A 123 3.06 4.62 -14.11
C VAL A 123 3.45 3.15 -13.98
N VAL A 124 2.71 2.41 -13.17
CA VAL A 124 3.04 1.03 -12.83
C VAL A 124 1.82 0.15 -13.08
N PRO A 125 1.69 -0.42 -14.29
CA PRO A 125 0.59 -1.34 -14.57
C PRO A 125 0.73 -2.62 -13.76
N ARG A 126 -0.40 -3.23 -13.42
CA ARG A 126 -0.42 -4.51 -12.74
C ARG A 126 0.01 -5.62 -13.67
N VAL A 127 0.94 -6.44 -13.19
CA VAL A 127 1.42 -7.66 -13.84
C VAL A 127 1.25 -8.80 -12.84
N PRO A 128 0.05 -9.41 -12.76
CA PRO A 128 -0.27 -10.38 -11.71
C PRO A 128 0.68 -11.57 -11.73
N GLY A 129 1.20 -11.92 -10.55
CA GLY A 129 2.16 -13.02 -10.42
C GLY A 129 3.48 -12.80 -11.16
N GLY A 130 3.71 -11.66 -11.78
CA GLY A 130 4.85 -11.40 -12.65
C GLY A 130 4.71 -12.02 -14.05
N GLU A 131 3.55 -12.57 -14.40
CA GLU A 131 3.27 -13.15 -15.72
C GLU A 131 2.72 -12.08 -16.68
N ILE A 132 3.31 -11.97 -17.87
CA ILE A 132 2.89 -11.00 -18.89
C ILE A 132 2.92 -11.65 -20.27
N SER A 133 1.87 -11.42 -21.08
CA SER A 133 1.87 -11.89 -22.47
C SER A 133 2.80 -11.04 -23.36
N PRO A 134 3.30 -11.60 -24.47
CA PRO A 134 4.10 -10.84 -25.43
C PRO A 134 3.40 -9.57 -25.93
N GLU A 135 2.10 -9.64 -26.19
CA GLU A 135 1.29 -8.51 -26.69
C GLU A 135 1.25 -7.38 -25.65
N LYS A 136 0.99 -7.72 -24.38
CA LYS A 136 1.00 -6.73 -23.28
C LYS A 136 2.39 -6.14 -23.07
N LEU A 137 3.45 -6.93 -23.21
CA LEU A 137 4.82 -6.43 -23.11
C LEU A 137 5.14 -5.42 -24.23
N ILE A 138 4.67 -5.68 -25.45
CA ILE A 138 4.79 -4.75 -26.58
C ILE A 138 4.10 -3.43 -26.26
N VAL A 139 2.87 -3.45 -25.74
CA VAL A 139 2.13 -2.24 -25.35
C VAL A 139 2.89 -1.41 -24.32
N ILE A 140 3.49 -2.02 -23.30
CA ILE A 140 4.33 -1.30 -22.32
C ILE A 140 5.51 -0.64 -23.03
N GLY A 141 6.19 -1.35 -23.94
CA GLY A 141 7.32 -0.82 -24.71
C GLY A 141 6.92 0.36 -25.61
N GLU A 142 5.78 0.25 -26.28
CA GLU A 142 5.24 1.32 -27.14
C GLU A 142 4.83 2.55 -26.33
N VAL A 143 4.09 2.37 -25.23
CA VAL A 143 3.72 3.47 -24.33
C VAL A 143 4.97 4.15 -23.79
N ALA A 144 5.94 3.41 -23.32
CA ALA A 144 7.18 3.98 -22.79
C ALA A 144 7.95 4.79 -23.88
N ARG A 145 8.05 4.26 -25.09
CA ARG A 145 8.70 4.94 -26.22
C ARG A 145 7.97 6.22 -26.63
N ASP A 146 6.66 6.15 -26.79
CA ASP A 146 5.86 7.24 -27.35
C ASP A 146 5.71 8.42 -26.37
N PHE A 147 5.76 8.15 -25.07
CA PHE A 147 5.71 9.17 -24.01
C PHE A 147 7.10 9.51 -23.42
N GLY A 148 8.18 8.90 -23.92
CA GLY A 148 9.55 9.16 -23.48
C GLY A 148 9.85 8.72 -22.05
N LEU A 149 9.22 7.62 -21.59
CA LEU A 149 9.32 7.15 -20.21
C LEU A 149 10.56 6.27 -20.01
N TYR A 150 11.17 6.39 -18.83
CA TYR A 150 12.21 5.48 -18.36
C TYR A 150 11.58 4.19 -17.84
N THR A 151 12.03 3.05 -18.33
CA THR A 151 11.51 1.73 -17.94
C THR A 151 12.47 0.99 -17.01
N LYS A 152 11.91 0.29 -16.01
CA LYS A 152 12.69 -0.56 -15.12
C LYS A 152 11.85 -1.74 -14.62
N ILE A 153 12.43 -2.97 -14.71
CA ILE A 153 11.94 -4.13 -13.97
C ILE A 153 12.32 -3.94 -12.51
N THR A 154 11.35 -3.92 -11.62
CA THR A 154 11.55 -3.67 -10.19
C THR A 154 11.49 -4.96 -9.37
N GLY A 155 11.90 -4.88 -8.10
CA GLY A 155 11.93 -6.05 -7.21
C GLY A 155 10.58 -6.70 -6.92
N GLY A 156 9.48 -6.06 -7.33
CA GLY A 156 8.11 -6.60 -7.24
C GLY A 156 7.67 -7.40 -8.47
N GLN A 157 8.57 -7.73 -9.40
CA GLN A 157 8.24 -8.36 -10.68
C GLN A 157 7.27 -7.52 -11.53
N ARG A 158 7.45 -6.20 -11.50
CA ARG A 158 6.68 -5.25 -12.30
C ARG A 158 7.60 -4.47 -13.21
N ILE A 159 7.05 -3.94 -14.28
CA ILE A 159 7.71 -3.00 -15.19
C ILE A 159 7.18 -1.61 -14.84
N ASP A 160 8.00 -0.83 -14.14
CA ASP A 160 7.67 0.52 -13.75
C ASP A 160 8.13 1.48 -14.86
N MET A 161 7.26 2.40 -15.27
CA MET A 161 7.54 3.48 -16.21
C MET A 161 7.64 4.79 -15.45
N PHE A 162 8.75 5.52 -15.57
CA PHE A 162 9.02 6.75 -14.84
C PHE A 162 9.13 7.95 -15.78
N GLY A 163 8.81 9.13 -15.28
CA GLY A 163 9.00 10.38 -15.99
C GLY A 163 7.77 10.91 -16.69
N ALA A 164 6.59 10.32 -16.47
CA ALA A 164 5.36 10.87 -17.02
C ALA A 164 5.08 12.27 -16.45
N ARG A 165 4.71 13.22 -17.29
CA ARG A 165 4.18 14.50 -16.86
C ARG A 165 2.71 14.33 -16.45
N VAL A 166 2.22 15.18 -15.56
CA VAL A 166 0.84 15.06 -15.06
C VAL A 166 -0.20 15.06 -16.19
N GLU A 167 0.00 15.91 -17.19
CA GLU A 167 -0.89 16.03 -18.36
C GLU A 167 -0.85 14.81 -19.30
N GLN A 168 0.17 13.97 -19.22
CA GLN A 168 0.30 12.75 -20.01
C GLN A 168 -0.44 11.56 -19.38
N LEU A 169 -0.69 11.60 -18.06
CA LEU A 169 -1.23 10.45 -17.31
C LEU A 169 -2.53 9.92 -17.91
N PRO A 170 -3.56 10.73 -18.23
CA PRO A 170 -4.80 10.21 -18.78
C PRO A 170 -4.60 9.47 -20.12
N ALA A 171 -3.75 9.99 -21.01
CA ALA A 171 -3.47 9.36 -22.29
C ALA A 171 -2.69 8.04 -22.14
N ILE A 172 -1.75 7.99 -21.21
CA ILE A 172 -1.00 6.78 -20.87
C ILE A 172 -1.95 5.72 -20.30
N TRP A 173 -2.78 6.09 -19.33
CA TRP A 173 -3.75 5.16 -18.73
C TRP A 173 -4.79 4.65 -19.73
N ALA A 174 -5.28 5.50 -20.62
CA ALA A 174 -6.22 5.08 -21.66
C ALA A 174 -5.65 3.95 -22.53
N ARG A 175 -4.41 4.07 -22.99
CA ARG A 175 -3.75 3.02 -23.77
C ARG A 175 -3.52 1.74 -22.98
N LEU A 176 -3.15 1.86 -21.70
CA LEU A 176 -2.93 0.70 -20.84
C LEU A 176 -4.25 -0.01 -20.50
N VAL A 177 -5.31 0.72 -20.17
CA VAL A 177 -6.64 0.17 -19.87
C VAL A 177 -7.25 -0.50 -21.11
N GLU A 178 -7.11 0.10 -22.31
CA GLU A 178 -7.54 -0.50 -23.58
C GLU A 178 -6.85 -1.85 -23.81
N ALA A 179 -5.56 -1.97 -23.44
CA ALA A 179 -4.81 -3.24 -23.52
C ALA A 179 -5.12 -4.21 -22.35
N GLY A 180 -6.07 -3.90 -21.48
CA GLY A 180 -6.48 -4.73 -20.35
C GLY A 180 -5.50 -4.71 -19.18
N PHE A 181 -4.75 -3.61 -18.99
CA PHE A 181 -4.04 -3.34 -17.75
C PHE A 181 -4.93 -2.57 -16.79
N GLU A 182 -4.54 -2.62 -15.53
CA GLU A 182 -5.10 -1.84 -14.44
C GLU A 182 -3.98 -1.27 -13.55
N SER A 183 -4.33 -0.39 -12.63
CA SER A 183 -3.37 0.15 -11.68
C SER A 183 -2.70 -0.93 -10.83
N GLY A 184 -1.38 -0.82 -10.70
CA GLY A 184 -0.57 -1.72 -9.88
C GLY A 184 -0.50 -1.33 -8.39
N HIS A 185 -1.18 -0.26 -7.93
CA HIS A 185 -1.14 0.23 -6.55
C HIS A 185 0.30 0.36 -5.99
N ALA A 186 1.21 0.87 -6.81
CA ALA A 186 2.65 0.77 -6.57
C ALA A 186 3.13 1.43 -5.28
N TYR A 187 2.52 2.55 -4.91
CA TYR A 187 2.90 3.35 -3.74
C TYR A 187 1.81 3.40 -2.67
N GLY A 188 0.69 2.72 -2.90
CA GLY A 188 -0.46 2.72 -2.01
C GLY A 188 -0.25 1.94 -0.71
N LYS A 189 -1.15 2.18 0.24
CA LYS A 189 -1.35 1.35 1.44
C LYS A 189 -2.33 0.21 1.10
N ALA A 190 -1.91 -0.65 0.19
CA ALA A 190 -2.67 -1.78 -0.34
C ALA A 190 -1.75 -2.94 -0.65
N LEU A 191 -2.33 -4.04 -1.15
CA LEU A 191 -1.53 -5.10 -1.76
C LEU A 191 -0.87 -4.57 -3.03
N ARG A 192 0.47 -4.59 -3.06
CA ARG A 192 1.24 -4.07 -4.19
C ARG A 192 1.46 -5.12 -5.28
N THR A 193 1.83 -6.33 -4.88
CA THR A 193 2.15 -7.42 -5.79
C THR A 193 2.20 -8.74 -5.03
N VAL A 194 1.92 -9.83 -5.72
CA VAL A 194 2.21 -11.20 -5.27
C VAL A 194 3.26 -11.78 -6.20
N LYS A 195 4.52 -11.85 -5.74
CA LYS A 195 5.60 -12.45 -6.53
C LYS A 195 5.37 -13.93 -6.71
N SER A 196 5.79 -14.49 -7.84
CA SER A 196 5.84 -15.94 -8.05
C SER A 196 7.24 -16.40 -8.47
N CYS A 197 7.54 -17.68 -8.28
CA CYS A 197 8.51 -18.38 -9.10
C CYS A 197 7.78 -19.02 -10.29
N VAL A 198 8.53 -19.64 -11.21
CA VAL A 198 7.94 -20.21 -12.44
C VAL A 198 7.07 -21.47 -12.23
N GLY A 199 6.97 -21.97 -10.99
CA GLY A 199 6.07 -23.05 -10.60
C GLY A 199 6.34 -24.40 -11.23
N SER A 200 5.41 -25.35 -11.01
CA SER A 200 5.53 -26.74 -11.52
C SER A 200 5.45 -26.83 -13.03
N THR A 201 4.86 -25.85 -13.70
CA THR A 201 4.76 -25.86 -15.17
C THR A 201 6.13 -25.82 -15.85
N TRP A 202 7.08 -25.06 -15.32
CA TRP A 202 8.38 -24.84 -15.96
C TRP A 202 9.56 -25.36 -15.14
N CYS A 203 9.42 -25.45 -13.81
CA CYS A 203 10.50 -25.82 -12.93
C CYS A 203 10.43 -27.30 -12.57
N ARG A 204 11.51 -28.06 -12.87
CA ARG A 204 11.61 -29.48 -12.50
C ARG A 204 11.49 -29.78 -10.99
N TYR A 205 11.63 -28.77 -10.14
CA TYR A 205 11.52 -28.90 -8.69
C TYR A 205 10.19 -28.36 -8.15
N GLY A 206 9.39 -27.71 -9.00
CA GLY A 206 8.08 -27.20 -8.62
C GLY A 206 7.12 -28.35 -8.32
N VAL A 207 6.43 -28.26 -7.19
CA VAL A 207 5.41 -29.25 -6.78
C VAL A 207 4.01 -28.75 -6.95
N GLN A 208 3.81 -27.41 -7.04
CA GLN A 208 2.53 -26.77 -7.28
C GLN A 208 2.68 -25.62 -8.30
N ASP A 209 1.57 -25.21 -8.91
CA ASP A 209 1.50 -24.05 -9.82
C ASP A 209 1.47 -22.73 -9.03
N SER A 210 2.66 -22.23 -8.72
CA SER A 210 2.83 -20.98 -7.97
C SER A 210 2.44 -19.73 -8.78
N VAL A 211 2.48 -19.81 -10.12
CA VAL A 211 2.09 -18.68 -10.98
C VAL A 211 0.59 -18.46 -10.90
N ARG A 212 -0.19 -19.52 -11.14
CA ARG A 212 -1.65 -19.47 -11.02
C ARG A 212 -2.09 -18.97 -9.64
N MET A 213 -1.54 -19.57 -8.57
CA MET A 213 -1.90 -19.16 -7.20
C MET A 213 -1.53 -17.70 -6.92
N ALA A 214 -0.37 -17.23 -7.40
CA ALA A 214 0.01 -15.83 -7.22
C ALA A 214 -0.92 -14.86 -7.97
N ILE A 215 -1.33 -15.22 -9.20
CA ILE A 215 -2.30 -14.45 -9.98
C ILE A 215 -3.64 -14.40 -9.26
N ASP A 216 -4.16 -15.53 -8.81
CA ASP A 216 -5.44 -15.63 -8.10
C ASP A 216 -5.44 -14.76 -6.84
N LEU A 217 -4.39 -14.82 -6.02
CA LEU A 217 -4.25 -14.02 -4.81
C LEU A 217 -4.09 -12.52 -5.13
N GLU A 218 -3.29 -12.16 -6.14
CA GLU A 218 -3.11 -10.76 -6.49
C GLU A 218 -4.39 -10.12 -7.01
N LEU A 219 -5.14 -10.82 -7.86
CA LEU A 219 -6.42 -10.34 -8.38
C LEU A 219 -7.51 -10.31 -7.31
N ARG A 220 -7.45 -11.21 -6.32
CA ARG A 220 -8.40 -11.19 -5.21
C ARG A 220 -8.22 -9.97 -4.30
N TYR A 221 -6.97 -9.65 -3.94
CA TYR A 221 -6.68 -8.62 -2.92
C TYR A 221 -6.25 -7.27 -3.52
N ARG A 222 -6.35 -7.09 -4.84
CA ARG A 222 -6.06 -5.80 -5.49
C ARG A 222 -6.92 -4.68 -4.93
N GLY A 223 -6.34 -3.51 -4.69
CA GLY A 223 -7.03 -2.37 -4.11
C GLY A 223 -7.40 -2.48 -2.63
N LEU A 224 -7.10 -3.60 -1.96
CA LEU A 224 -7.40 -3.79 -0.53
C LEU A 224 -6.69 -2.73 0.32
N ARG A 225 -7.47 -1.86 0.95
CA ARG A 225 -6.95 -0.82 1.85
C ARG A 225 -6.42 -1.42 3.13
N SER A 226 -5.27 -0.97 3.59
CA SER A 226 -4.60 -1.52 4.77
C SER A 226 -3.83 -0.44 5.52
N PRO A 227 -3.51 -0.64 6.82
CA PRO A 227 -2.74 0.33 7.60
C PRO A 227 -1.37 0.65 7.03
N HIS A 228 -0.77 -0.31 6.32
CA HIS A 228 0.49 -0.14 5.60
C HIS A 228 0.47 -0.95 4.30
N LYS A 229 1.46 -0.72 3.42
CA LYS A 229 1.65 -1.53 2.20
C LYS A 229 1.74 -3.02 2.54
N LEU A 230 1.12 -3.85 1.73
CA LEU A 230 1.20 -5.30 1.79
C LEU A 230 2.03 -5.84 0.60
N LYS A 231 2.84 -6.85 0.87
CA LYS A 231 3.61 -7.60 -0.13
C LYS A 231 3.45 -9.08 0.13
N ALA A 232 3.28 -9.85 -0.93
CA ALA A 232 3.16 -11.27 -0.84
C ALA A 232 4.06 -11.98 -1.86
N ALA A 233 4.22 -13.29 -1.70
CA ALA A 233 4.89 -14.13 -2.67
C ALA A 233 4.44 -15.59 -2.54
N VAL A 234 4.48 -16.31 -3.68
CA VAL A 234 4.16 -17.73 -3.77
C VAL A 234 5.36 -18.48 -4.37
N SER A 235 5.93 -19.40 -3.61
CA SER A 235 7.00 -20.29 -4.04
C SER A 235 6.45 -21.68 -4.35
N GLY A 236 6.75 -22.20 -5.52
CA GLY A 236 6.26 -23.50 -6.01
C GLY A 236 6.92 -24.73 -5.37
N CYS A 237 7.84 -24.55 -4.43
CA CYS A 237 8.47 -25.59 -3.61
C CYS A 237 9.29 -24.98 -2.46
N ALA A 238 9.83 -25.84 -1.59
CA ALA A 238 10.62 -25.48 -0.41
C ALA A 238 11.95 -24.74 -0.72
N ARG A 239 12.36 -24.61 -1.99
CA ARG A 239 13.53 -23.79 -2.39
C ARG A 239 13.29 -22.30 -2.29
N GLU A 240 12.03 -21.89 -2.21
CA GLU A 240 11.61 -20.52 -1.87
C GLU A 240 12.15 -19.42 -2.78
N CYS A 241 12.20 -19.68 -4.09
CA CYS A 241 12.77 -18.75 -5.08
C CYS A 241 11.99 -17.40 -5.19
N ALA A 242 10.74 -17.35 -4.75
CA ALA A 242 9.95 -16.11 -4.71
C ALA A 242 10.16 -15.29 -3.43
N GLU A 243 10.99 -15.73 -2.48
CA GLU A 243 11.28 -15.07 -1.20
C GLU A 243 10.01 -14.86 -0.35
N ALA A 244 9.17 -15.89 -0.27
CA ALA A 244 7.87 -15.84 0.39
C ALA A 244 7.99 -15.47 1.87
N ARG A 245 8.97 -16.03 2.59
CA ARG A 245 9.16 -15.76 4.02
C ARG A 245 9.65 -14.34 4.36
N GLY A 246 10.02 -13.55 3.36
CA GLY A 246 10.34 -12.13 3.54
C GLY A 246 9.16 -11.19 3.25
N LYS A 247 7.91 -11.69 3.22
CA LYS A 247 6.72 -10.92 2.85
C LYS A 247 5.71 -10.85 4.00
N ASP A 248 4.77 -9.92 3.90
CA ASP A 248 3.68 -9.74 4.87
C ASP A 248 2.86 -11.02 5.03
N PHE A 249 2.58 -11.70 3.90
CA PHE A 249 2.23 -13.11 3.89
C PHE A 249 2.98 -13.82 2.74
N GLY A 250 3.32 -15.06 2.96
CA GLY A 250 4.04 -15.89 2.02
C GLY A 250 3.47 -17.29 1.92
N VAL A 251 3.47 -17.84 0.72
CA VAL A 251 2.93 -19.17 0.43
C VAL A 251 4.04 -20.04 -0.15
N ILE A 252 4.24 -21.21 0.43
CA ILE A 252 5.23 -22.18 -0.06
C ILE A 252 4.53 -23.50 -0.31
N ALA A 253 4.68 -24.01 -1.54
CA ALA A 253 4.08 -25.26 -1.95
C ALA A 253 4.73 -26.47 -1.28
N THR A 254 3.91 -27.45 -0.90
CA THR A 254 4.27 -28.80 -0.49
C THR A 254 3.67 -29.81 -1.47
N ALA A 255 4.01 -31.07 -1.31
CA ALA A 255 3.40 -32.13 -2.12
C ALA A 255 1.90 -32.31 -1.82
N SER A 256 1.47 -31.93 -0.62
CA SER A 256 0.08 -32.09 -0.13
C SER A 256 -0.78 -30.85 -0.32
N GLY A 257 -0.18 -29.67 -0.57
CA GLY A 257 -0.91 -28.41 -0.65
C GLY A 257 0.00 -27.21 -0.44
N TRP A 258 -0.40 -26.27 0.43
CA TRP A 258 0.28 -25.02 0.66
C TRP A 258 0.57 -24.75 2.13
N ASN A 259 1.74 -24.24 2.43
CA ASN A 259 2.08 -23.68 3.72
C ASN A 259 1.91 -22.17 3.69
N LEU A 260 1.17 -21.63 4.65
CA LEU A 260 0.96 -20.18 4.82
C LEU A 260 1.87 -19.63 5.91
N TYR A 261 2.67 -18.63 5.55
CA TYR A 261 3.56 -17.90 6.45
C TYR A 261 3.11 -16.44 6.56
N VAL A 262 3.20 -15.83 7.74
CA VAL A 262 2.72 -14.46 8.01
C VAL A 262 3.71 -13.63 8.83
N GLY A 263 3.62 -12.31 8.75
CA GLY A 263 4.41 -11.39 9.56
C GLY A 263 5.86 -11.24 9.12
N GLY A 264 6.21 -11.55 7.86
CA GLY A 264 7.56 -11.34 7.34
C GLY A 264 7.81 -9.90 6.90
N ASN A 265 9.09 -9.53 6.85
CA ASN A 265 9.55 -8.23 6.39
C ASN A 265 10.93 -8.32 5.75
N GLY A 266 11.05 -7.96 4.47
CA GLY A 266 12.31 -7.83 3.75
C GLY A 266 12.85 -6.38 3.73
N GLY A 267 12.45 -5.53 4.67
CA GLY A 267 12.86 -4.13 4.76
C GLY A 267 14.14 -3.90 5.59
N ALA A 268 14.28 -2.70 6.12
CA ALA A 268 15.45 -2.29 6.93
C ALA A 268 15.62 -3.12 8.21
N THR A 269 14.52 -3.61 8.78
CA THR A 269 14.54 -4.57 9.89
C THR A 269 13.98 -5.90 9.35
N PRO A 270 14.82 -6.78 8.80
CA PRO A 270 14.37 -8.01 8.19
C PRO A 270 13.84 -8.99 9.26
N ARG A 271 12.76 -9.69 8.90
CA ARG A 271 12.15 -10.72 9.72
C ARG A 271 11.63 -11.82 8.81
N HIS A 272 11.90 -13.07 9.11
CA HIS A 272 11.24 -14.19 8.46
C HIS A 272 9.81 -14.33 8.94
N ALA A 273 8.90 -14.60 8.03
CA ALA A 273 7.51 -14.92 8.35
C ALA A 273 7.40 -16.23 9.12
N ASP A 274 6.47 -16.30 10.05
CA ASP A 274 6.15 -17.49 10.85
C ASP A 274 5.12 -18.36 10.15
N LEU A 275 5.24 -19.68 10.33
CA LEU A 275 4.29 -20.66 9.81
C LEU A 275 2.96 -20.58 10.57
N LEU A 276 1.91 -20.11 9.89
CA LEU A 276 0.56 -20.03 10.45
C LEU A 276 -0.18 -21.37 10.32
N ALA A 277 -0.17 -21.96 9.12
CA ALA A 277 -0.83 -23.23 8.83
C ALA A 277 -0.11 -23.95 7.68
N GLN A 278 -0.28 -25.28 7.61
CA GLN A 278 0.43 -26.14 6.66
C GLN A 278 -0.52 -27.06 5.89
N ASP A 279 -0.04 -27.53 4.73
CA ASP A 279 -0.71 -28.50 3.87
C ASP A 279 -2.15 -28.15 3.49
N LEU A 280 -2.39 -26.85 3.30
CA LEU A 280 -3.70 -26.29 2.98
C LEU A 280 -4.09 -26.57 1.53
N SER A 281 -5.34 -26.90 1.30
CA SER A 281 -5.96 -26.81 -0.03
C SER A 281 -6.03 -25.36 -0.51
N ASP A 282 -6.27 -25.13 -1.82
CA ASP A 282 -6.44 -23.79 -2.37
C ASP A 282 -7.54 -22.99 -1.64
N ALA A 283 -8.67 -23.63 -1.35
CA ALA A 283 -9.80 -22.98 -0.69
C ALA A 283 -9.48 -22.61 0.79
N GLU A 284 -8.82 -23.48 1.52
CA GLU A 284 -8.39 -23.23 2.89
C GLU A 284 -7.34 -22.12 2.94
N LEU A 285 -6.37 -22.13 2.02
CA LEU A 285 -5.35 -21.10 1.92
C LEU A 285 -5.99 -19.71 1.73
N VAL A 286 -6.87 -19.58 0.74
CA VAL A 286 -7.55 -18.30 0.45
C VAL A 286 -8.35 -17.84 1.68
N ARG A 287 -9.12 -18.73 2.29
CA ARG A 287 -9.92 -18.43 3.48
C ARG A 287 -9.06 -17.94 4.65
N LEU A 288 -7.94 -18.60 4.92
CA LEU A 288 -7.06 -18.18 6.02
C LEU A 288 -6.34 -16.86 5.72
N ILE A 289 -5.99 -16.57 4.45
CA ILE A 289 -5.45 -15.27 4.06
C ILE A 289 -6.51 -14.18 4.19
N ASP A 290 -7.76 -14.43 3.80
CA ASP A 290 -8.88 -13.49 4.00
C ASP A 290 -9.00 -13.09 5.48
N ARG A 291 -9.07 -14.06 6.38
CA ARG A 291 -9.15 -13.85 7.83
C ARG A 291 -7.94 -13.11 8.38
N PHE A 292 -6.74 -13.53 8.01
CA PHE A 292 -5.49 -12.89 8.43
C PHE A 292 -5.44 -11.42 8.03
N LEU A 293 -5.72 -11.11 6.75
CA LEU A 293 -5.66 -9.74 6.24
C LEU A 293 -6.72 -8.85 6.89
N MET A 294 -7.95 -9.33 7.02
CA MET A 294 -9.02 -8.55 7.65
C MET A 294 -8.79 -8.36 9.15
N PHE A 295 -8.27 -9.37 9.85
CA PHE A 295 -7.92 -9.23 11.27
C PHE A 295 -6.77 -8.23 11.47
N TYR A 296 -5.75 -8.27 10.63
CA TYR A 296 -4.69 -7.26 10.62
C TYR A 296 -5.24 -5.85 10.33
N ILE A 297 -6.09 -5.68 9.32
CA ILE A 297 -6.69 -4.38 8.98
C ILE A 297 -7.52 -3.83 10.15
N ARG A 298 -8.24 -4.69 10.86
CA ARG A 298 -9.06 -4.35 12.01
C ARG A 298 -8.24 -3.89 13.21
N THR A 299 -7.16 -4.59 13.54
CA THR A 299 -6.46 -4.50 14.84
C THR A 299 -5.10 -3.79 14.80
N ALA A 300 -4.52 -3.57 13.62
CA ALA A 300 -3.23 -2.92 13.52
C ALA A 300 -3.32 -1.40 13.72
N ASP A 301 -2.26 -0.83 14.27
CA ASP A 301 -2.09 0.61 14.40
C ASP A 301 -1.82 1.30 13.06
N ARG A 302 -1.91 2.62 13.08
CA ARG A 302 -1.56 3.48 11.95
C ARG A 302 -0.12 3.23 11.48
N LEU A 303 0.05 3.00 10.18
CA LEU A 303 1.35 2.75 9.54
C LEU A 303 2.12 1.55 10.12
N GLU A 304 1.43 0.63 10.74
CA GLU A 304 2.03 -0.56 11.31
C GLU A 304 2.13 -1.69 10.29
N ARG A 305 3.33 -2.28 10.17
CA ARG A 305 3.57 -3.46 9.32
C ARG A 305 3.07 -4.72 10.01
N THR A 306 2.70 -5.72 9.22
CA THR A 306 2.30 -7.05 9.73
C THR A 306 3.34 -7.68 10.65
N SER A 307 4.63 -7.48 10.39
CA SER A 307 5.72 -7.98 11.24
C SER A 307 5.70 -7.35 12.64
N THR A 308 5.60 -6.02 12.71
CA THR A 308 5.56 -5.30 14.00
C THR A 308 4.24 -5.53 14.72
N TRP A 309 3.12 -5.58 13.97
CA TRP A 309 1.81 -5.90 14.52
C TRP A 309 1.79 -7.28 15.18
N LEU A 310 2.33 -8.31 14.52
CA LEU A 310 2.38 -9.67 15.06
C LEU A 310 3.26 -9.76 16.33
N GLU A 311 4.37 -9.01 16.39
CA GLU A 311 5.22 -8.94 17.57
C GLU A 311 4.56 -8.22 18.76
N ARG A 312 3.69 -7.24 18.46
CA ARG A 312 2.94 -6.48 19.47
C ARG A 312 1.68 -7.18 19.92
N LEU A 313 1.14 -8.08 19.10
CA LEU A 313 -0.10 -8.79 19.39
C LEU A 313 0.09 -9.64 20.66
N ASP A 314 -0.78 -9.45 21.65
CA ASP A 314 -0.75 -10.23 22.86
C ASP A 314 -0.97 -11.71 22.53
N GLY A 315 -0.07 -12.57 23.00
CA GLY A 315 0.00 -13.97 22.59
C GLY A 315 0.59 -14.24 21.19
N GLY A 316 0.95 -13.20 20.43
CA GLY A 316 1.70 -13.31 19.17
C GLY A 316 1.06 -14.23 18.12
N LEU A 317 1.89 -15.11 17.52
CA LEU A 317 1.45 -16.05 16.50
C LEU A 317 0.40 -17.07 17.01
N ASP A 318 0.51 -17.50 18.25
CA ASP A 318 -0.41 -18.50 18.80
C ASP A 318 -1.81 -17.89 18.95
N HIS A 319 -1.92 -16.66 19.47
CA HIS A 319 -3.18 -15.95 19.50
C HIS A 319 -3.74 -15.71 18.08
N LEU A 320 -2.88 -15.29 17.14
CA LEU A 320 -3.32 -15.14 15.74
C LEU A 320 -3.87 -16.44 15.18
N ARG A 321 -3.20 -17.57 15.46
CA ARG A 321 -3.67 -18.90 15.03
C ARG A 321 -5.00 -19.24 15.66
N ASP A 322 -5.17 -19.02 16.94
CA ASP A 322 -6.42 -19.27 17.66
C ASP A 322 -7.57 -18.47 17.06
N VAL A 323 -7.35 -17.20 16.70
CA VAL A 323 -8.38 -16.36 16.09
C VAL A 323 -8.69 -16.80 14.66
N VAL A 324 -7.70 -16.88 13.77
CA VAL A 324 -7.98 -17.02 12.32
C VAL A 324 -8.17 -18.48 11.88
N VAL A 325 -7.56 -19.45 12.58
CA VAL A 325 -7.70 -20.88 12.26
C VAL A 325 -8.80 -21.52 13.09
N HIS A 326 -8.83 -21.25 14.40
CA HIS A 326 -9.75 -21.90 15.34
C HIS A 326 -10.98 -21.07 15.70
N ASP A 327 -11.06 -19.84 15.20
CA ASP A 327 -12.20 -18.91 15.44
C ASP A 327 -12.51 -18.69 16.93
N SER A 328 -11.48 -18.56 17.75
CA SER A 328 -11.63 -18.41 19.20
C SER A 328 -12.43 -17.18 19.64
N LEU A 329 -12.52 -16.16 18.79
CA LEU A 329 -13.31 -14.95 19.03
C LEU A 329 -14.70 -14.99 18.39
N GLY A 330 -15.03 -16.00 17.57
CA GLY A 330 -16.30 -16.10 16.86
C GLY A 330 -16.51 -15.01 15.79
N ILE A 331 -15.43 -14.52 15.17
CA ILE A 331 -15.47 -13.38 14.22
C ILE A 331 -15.09 -13.78 12.78
N CYS A 332 -14.74 -15.03 12.54
CA CYS A 332 -14.23 -15.44 11.23
C CYS A 332 -15.23 -15.23 10.08
N ASP A 333 -16.50 -15.50 10.31
CA ASP A 333 -17.56 -15.25 9.33
C ASP A 333 -17.69 -13.78 8.99
N GLU A 334 -17.48 -12.89 9.97
CA GLU A 334 -17.47 -11.43 9.73
C GLU A 334 -16.26 -11.01 8.91
N LEU A 335 -15.07 -11.52 9.23
CA LEU A 335 -13.84 -11.22 8.47
C LEU A 335 -13.97 -11.68 7.02
N GLU A 336 -14.48 -12.90 6.78
CA GLU A 336 -14.71 -13.42 5.42
C GLU A 336 -15.75 -12.59 4.66
N ARG A 337 -16.84 -12.17 5.31
CA ARG A 337 -17.87 -11.31 4.71
C ARG A 337 -17.32 -9.93 4.34
N LEU A 338 -16.49 -9.32 5.18
CA LEU A 338 -15.84 -8.04 4.89
C LEU A 338 -14.91 -8.16 3.68
N MET A 339 -14.11 -9.24 3.59
CA MET A 339 -13.26 -9.50 2.43
C MET A 339 -14.07 -9.74 1.17
N ALA A 340 -15.15 -10.53 1.25
CA ALA A 340 -16.02 -10.78 0.11
C ALA A 340 -16.67 -9.49 -0.41
N ALA A 341 -17.08 -8.59 0.48
CA ALA A 341 -17.60 -7.27 0.11
C ALA A 341 -16.56 -6.42 -0.63
N HIS A 342 -15.31 -6.42 -0.14
CA HIS A 342 -14.20 -5.75 -0.82
C HIS A 342 -13.98 -6.32 -2.24
N VAL A 343 -13.89 -7.63 -2.38
CA VAL A 343 -13.66 -8.31 -3.67
C VAL A 343 -14.78 -7.97 -4.67
N ALA A 344 -16.02 -7.97 -4.22
CA ALA A 344 -17.18 -7.65 -5.07
C ALA A 344 -17.23 -6.18 -5.51
N ALA A 345 -16.73 -5.27 -4.67
CA ALA A 345 -16.79 -3.82 -4.91
C ALA A 345 -15.59 -3.27 -5.69
N TYR A 346 -14.57 -4.08 -5.97
CA TYR A 346 -13.36 -3.59 -6.64
C TYR A 346 -13.66 -2.90 -7.97
N ARG A 347 -13.04 -1.75 -8.19
CA ARG A 347 -13.00 -1.01 -9.46
C ARG A 347 -11.59 -0.51 -9.69
N ASP A 348 -11.12 -0.54 -10.94
CA ASP A 348 -9.82 0.02 -11.31
C ASP A 348 -9.87 1.54 -11.34
N GLU A 349 -9.01 2.20 -10.57
CA GLU A 349 -8.98 3.66 -10.45
C GLU A 349 -8.65 4.39 -11.76
N TRP A 350 -7.79 3.81 -12.60
CA TRP A 350 -7.48 4.41 -13.89
C TRP A 350 -8.71 4.43 -14.80
N ALA A 351 -9.39 3.28 -14.90
CA ALA A 351 -10.61 3.17 -15.69
C ALA A 351 -11.73 4.07 -15.17
N GLU A 352 -11.90 4.19 -13.85
CA GLU A 352 -12.90 5.07 -13.25
C GLU A 352 -12.54 6.55 -13.41
N THR A 353 -11.26 6.92 -13.30
CA THR A 353 -10.80 8.29 -13.51
C THR A 353 -11.02 8.74 -14.96
N LEU A 354 -10.76 7.87 -15.93
CA LEU A 354 -10.94 8.18 -17.35
C LEU A 354 -12.40 8.43 -17.76
N LYS A 355 -13.37 7.95 -16.98
CA LYS A 355 -14.80 8.18 -17.19
C LYS A 355 -15.32 9.47 -16.56
N ASP A 356 -14.55 10.10 -15.69
CA ASP A 356 -14.97 11.23 -14.86
C ASP A 356 -14.32 12.55 -15.34
N PRO A 357 -15.06 13.43 -16.03
CA PRO A 357 -14.54 14.70 -16.52
C PRO A 357 -14.03 15.63 -15.42
N GLU A 358 -14.62 15.58 -14.21
CA GLU A 358 -14.17 16.42 -13.09
C GLU A 358 -12.80 15.95 -12.58
N LYS A 359 -12.59 14.64 -12.50
CA LYS A 359 -11.28 14.08 -12.14
C LYS A 359 -10.23 14.41 -13.20
N LEU A 360 -10.60 14.37 -14.49
CA LEU A 360 -9.68 14.66 -15.59
C LEU A 360 -9.17 16.11 -15.60
N ARG A 361 -9.94 17.07 -15.07
CA ARG A 361 -9.49 18.47 -14.94
C ARG A 361 -8.25 18.68 -14.08
N ARG A 362 -7.91 17.71 -13.23
CA ARG A 362 -6.75 17.78 -12.33
C ARG A 362 -5.42 17.50 -13.03
N PHE A 363 -5.45 16.94 -14.26
CA PHE A 363 -4.25 16.53 -14.97
C PHE A 363 -3.69 17.66 -15.84
N VAL A 364 -3.36 18.76 -15.20
CA VAL A 364 -2.73 19.95 -15.81
C VAL A 364 -1.60 20.43 -14.90
N SER A 365 -0.53 20.93 -15.49
CA SER A 365 0.57 21.53 -14.71
C SER A 365 0.17 22.89 -14.13
N PHE A 366 -0.59 23.68 -14.88
CA PHE A 366 -1.03 25.02 -14.46
C PHE A 366 -2.51 25.22 -14.77
N VAL A 367 -3.31 25.56 -13.77
CA VAL A 367 -4.77 25.78 -13.93
C VAL A 367 -5.04 26.93 -14.91
N ASN A 368 -4.22 28.00 -14.88
CA ASN A 368 -4.39 29.19 -15.74
C ASN A 368 -3.73 29.04 -17.13
N ALA A 369 -3.01 27.93 -17.36
CA ALA A 369 -2.37 27.65 -18.64
C ALA A 369 -2.31 26.12 -18.85
N PRO A 370 -3.46 25.45 -19.03
CA PRO A 370 -3.56 24.00 -19.01
C PRO A 370 -2.75 23.29 -20.10
N GLU A 371 -2.48 23.96 -21.23
CA GLU A 371 -1.62 23.44 -22.29
C GLU A 371 -0.12 23.59 -22.02
N ALA A 372 0.29 24.38 -21.01
CA ALA A 372 1.70 24.61 -20.73
C ALA A 372 2.27 23.52 -19.82
N PRO A 373 3.28 22.75 -20.27
CA PRO A 373 3.94 21.81 -19.40
C PRO A 373 4.83 22.54 -18.37
N ASP A 374 5.04 21.93 -17.21
CA ASP A 374 5.96 22.46 -16.20
C ASP A 374 7.41 22.48 -16.74
N PRO A 375 8.04 23.66 -16.91
CA PRO A 375 9.39 23.76 -17.43
C PRO A 375 10.47 23.27 -16.44
N SER A 376 10.13 23.09 -15.19
CA SER A 376 11.05 22.53 -14.17
C SER A 376 11.21 21.02 -14.27
N VAL A 377 10.24 20.33 -14.85
CA VAL A 377 10.30 18.88 -15.10
C VAL A 377 11.16 18.61 -16.33
N ARG A 378 12.46 18.40 -16.12
CA ARG A 378 13.45 18.20 -17.17
C ARG A 378 14.08 16.83 -17.09
N PHE A 379 14.56 16.35 -18.24
CA PHE A 379 15.20 15.06 -18.38
C PHE A 379 16.51 15.19 -19.19
N VAL A 380 17.46 14.32 -18.89
CA VAL A 380 18.73 14.19 -19.60
C VAL A 380 18.96 12.73 -20.02
N PRO A 381 19.68 12.48 -21.13
CA PRO A 381 19.98 11.11 -21.56
C PRO A 381 20.78 10.32 -20.49
N GLU A 382 20.45 9.06 -20.33
CA GLU A 382 21.14 8.11 -19.47
C GLU A 382 20.92 6.67 -19.94
N ARG A 383 21.99 5.98 -20.38
CA ARG A 383 21.92 4.56 -20.81
C ARG A 383 20.75 4.26 -21.76
N ASP A 384 20.71 4.99 -22.89
CA ASP A 384 19.68 4.91 -23.92
C ASP A 384 18.23 5.23 -23.45
N GLN A 385 18.09 5.83 -22.27
CA GLN A 385 16.82 6.28 -21.70
C GLN A 385 16.96 7.74 -21.23
N HIS A 386 15.92 8.30 -20.58
CA HIS A 386 15.93 9.63 -20.01
C HIS A 386 15.77 9.57 -18.50
N LYS A 387 16.67 10.18 -17.74
CA LYS A 387 16.55 10.37 -16.27
C LYS A 387 16.19 11.81 -15.94
N PRO A 388 15.66 12.07 -14.72
CA PRO A 388 15.44 13.42 -14.24
C PRO A 388 16.72 14.24 -14.23
N ASP A 389 16.64 15.48 -14.71
CA ASP A 389 17.65 16.50 -14.47
C ASP A 389 17.42 17.12 -13.09
N LEU A 390 18.17 16.67 -12.09
CA LEU A 390 18.03 17.12 -10.70
C LEU A 390 18.81 18.41 -10.41
N THR A 391 19.58 18.95 -11.35
CA THR A 391 20.34 20.19 -11.16
C THR A 391 19.40 21.37 -10.91
N VAL A 392 18.21 21.36 -11.49
CA VAL A 392 17.19 22.39 -11.29
C VAL A 392 16.66 22.41 -9.86
N LEU A 393 16.58 21.23 -9.20
CA LEU A 393 16.07 21.10 -7.82
C LEU A 393 17.13 21.42 -6.78
N ALA A 394 18.40 21.27 -7.11
CA ALA A 394 19.52 21.54 -6.19
C ALA A 394 19.74 23.05 -6.01
N GLY A 395 19.20 23.89 -6.89
CA GLY A 395 19.58 25.30 -6.97
C GLY A 395 21.05 25.48 -7.40
N PRO A 396 21.53 26.71 -7.55
CA PRO A 396 22.95 26.96 -7.73
C PRO A 396 23.69 26.50 -6.45
N GLU A 397 24.82 25.82 -6.62
CA GLU A 397 25.70 25.50 -5.51
C GLU A 397 26.05 26.82 -4.78
N ILE A 398 25.59 26.93 -3.54
CA ILE A 398 26.01 28.04 -2.68
C ILE A 398 27.42 27.67 -2.19
N PRO A 399 28.48 28.38 -2.65
CA PRO A 399 29.81 28.07 -2.17
C PRO A 399 29.87 28.36 -0.66
N VAL A 400 29.99 27.31 0.14
CA VAL A 400 30.22 27.42 1.59
C VAL A 400 31.64 27.94 1.73
N ARG A 401 31.81 29.26 1.99
CA ARG A 401 33.08 29.78 2.46
C ARG A 401 33.31 29.23 3.86
N THR A 402 34.19 28.26 3.98
CA THR A 402 34.83 27.95 5.27
C THR A 402 35.53 29.21 5.72
N LEU A 403 35.05 29.82 6.80
CA LEU A 403 35.81 30.81 7.52
C LEU A 403 37.02 30.06 8.11
N GLU A 404 38.19 30.19 7.44
CA GLU A 404 39.44 29.79 8.06
C GLU A 404 39.60 30.67 9.32
N GLY A 405 39.52 30.04 10.48
CA GLY A 405 39.73 30.69 11.75
C GLY A 405 41.15 31.30 11.76
N SER A 406 41.19 32.62 11.84
CA SER A 406 42.46 33.33 12.20
C SER A 406 42.87 32.87 13.59
N ALA A 407 43.80 31.90 13.64
CA ALA A 407 44.58 31.67 14.84
C ALA A 407 45.52 32.87 15.03
N SER A 408 45.28 33.58 16.09
CA SER A 408 46.28 34.48 16.72
C SER A 408 46.36 34.17 18.20
#